data_11443e8543034ce849d8f4e97b8d7a92
#
_entry.id   11443e8543034ce849d8f4e97b8d7a92
#
_cell.length_a   1.000
_cell.length_b   1.000
_cell.length_c   1.000
_cell.angle_alpha   90.00
_cell.angle_beta   90.00
_cell.angle_gamma   90.00
#
_symmetry.space_group_name_H-M   'P 1'
#
loop_
_entity.id
_entity.type
_entity.pdbx_description
1 polymer ?
#
loop_
_entity_poly.entity_id
_entity_poly.type
_entity_poly.pdbx_seq_one_letter_code
_entity_poly.pdbx_strand_id
1 'polypeptide(L)'
;MEFQQNFPVDKLIPYARNSRTHNDEQVAQIMASIKEFGFTNPILIGSDNVIIAGHGRLLAAQRLGMTEVPVIVLPDLTETQRRALVIADNRIALNAGWDEKMLALEIGELKDEDFDLTNLGFTDDELKALENFGEIQDTGNTEDDEVPEAPVEPTSKHGDVWQLGNHRLMCGDTTMIDDFKKLMQND
;
A
#
# COMPACT_ATOMS: atom_id res chain seq x y z
N MET A 1 19.20 -11.86 22.33
CA MET A 1 18.67 -10.58 21.79
C MET A 1 18.52 -9.61 22.96
N GLU A 2 19.11 -8.41 22.86
CA GLU A 2 19.14 -7.40 23.93
C GLU A 2 18.81 -6.04 23.35
N PHE A 3 17.85 -5.33 23.96
CA PHE A 3 17.48 -3.96 23.57
C PHE A 3 18.27 -2.95 24.42
N GLN A 4 18.86 -1.95 23.76
CA GLN A 4 19.54 -0.82 24.39
C GLN A 4 18.97 0.49 23.83
N GLN A 5 18.37 1.30 24.72
CA GLN A 5 17.72 2.56 24.36
C GLN A 5 18.73 3.62 23.87
N ASN A 6 19.86 3.72 24.52
CA ASN A 6 20.86 4.78 24.35
C ASN A 6 22.21 4.17 23.96
N PHE A 7 22.35 3.84 22.67
CA PHE A 7 23.63 3.33 22.14
C PHE A 7 24.36 4.43 21.38
N PRO A 8 25.64 4.66 21.66
CA PRO A 8 26.40 5.74 21.00
C PRO A 8 26.51 5.54 19.49
N VAL A 9 26.11 6.57 18.73
CA VAL A 9 26.11 6.56 17.25
C VAL A 9 27.50 6.34 16.67
N ASP A 10 28.53 6.90 17.32
CA ASP A 10 29.94 6.77 16.92
C ASP A 10 30.51 5.36 17.06
N LYS A 11 29.86 4.51 17.85
CA LYS A 11 30.26 3.10 18.01
C LYS A 11 29.61 2.15 17.01
N LEU A 12 28.64 2.63 16.23
CA LEU A 12 28.00 1.84 15.19
C LEU A 12 28.91 1.69 13.97
N ILE A 13 29.12 0.46 13.53
CA ILE A 13 29.98 0.13 12.39
C ILE A 13 29.10 -0.27 11.21
N PRO A 14 29.07 0.52 10.12
CA PRO A 14 28.35 0.14 8.91
C PRO A 14 28.90 -1.17 8.33
N TYR A 15 28.01 -2.07 7.91
CA TYR A 15 28.42 -3.30 7.27
C TYR A 15 29.04 -3.02 5.89
N ALA A 16 30.31 -3.35 5.70
CA ALA A 16 31.08 -3.01 4.50
C ALA A 16 30.52 -3.60 3.19
N ARG A 17 29.75 -4.69 3.27
CA ARG A 17 29.14 -5.38 2.13
C ARG A 17 27.62 -5.14 2.05
N ASN A 18 27.14 -4.03 2.62
CA ASN A 18 25.75 -3.63 2.48
C ASN A 18 25.44 -3.35 1.01
N SER A 19 24.54 -4.13 0.43
CA SER A 19 24.13 -4.00 -0.98
C SER A 19 23.02 -2.98 -1.19
N ARG A 20 22.37 -2.48 -0.10
CA ARG A 20 21.32 -1.48 -0.20
C ARG A 20 21.94 -0.08 -0.15
N THR A 21 21.59 0.70 -1.17
CA THR A 21 21.97 2.12 -1.25
C THR A 21 20.83 3.00 -0.72
N HIS A 22 21.18 4.15 -0.16
CA HIS A 22 20.23 5.15 0.32
C HIS A 22 20.58 6.48 -0.36
N ASN A 23 19.64 7.02 -1.15
CA ASN A 23 19.78 8.36 -1.71
C ASN A 23 19.44 9.43 -0.67
N ASP A 24 19.75 10.68 -0.99
CA ASP A 24 19.55 11.81 -0.06
C ASP A 24 18.06 12.03 0.25
N GLU A 25 17.19 11.79 -0.71
CA GLU A 25 15.75 11.93 -0.59
C GLU A 25 15.19 10.91 0.43
N GLN A 26 15.54 9.63 0.29
CA GLN A 26 15.13 8.60 1.26
C GLN A 26 15.66 8.89 2.67
N VAL A 27 16.90 9.39 2.79
CA VAL A 27 17.44 9.77 4.11
C VAL A 27 16.64 10.93 4.68
N ALA A 28 16.23 11.92 3.87
CA ALA A 28 15.39 13.03 4.31
C ALA A 28 14.02 12.55 4.80
N GLN A 29 13.37 11.60 4.11
CA GLN A 29 12.13 10.98 4.55
C GLN A 29 12.28 10.27 5.91
N ILE A 30 13.37 9.50 6.10
CA ILE A 30 13.64 8.87 7.40
C ILE A 30 13.88 9.93 8.50
N MET A 31 14.56 11.02 8.18
CA MET A 31 14.76 12.13 9.13
C MET A 31 13.44 12.79 9.53
N ALA A 32 12.52 13.01 8.58
CA ALA A 32 11.20 13.56 8.85
C ALA A 32 10.42 12.63 9.77
N SER A 33 10.37 11.33 9.45
CA SER A 33 9.72 10.31 10.28
C SER A 33 10.30 10.24 11.70
N ILE A 34 11.64 10.32 11.86
CA ILE A 34 12.26 10.33 13.20
C ILE A 34 11.90 11.59 13.99
N LYS A 35 11.79 12.75 13.34
CA LYS A 35 11.39 14.00 14.00
C LYS A 35 9.94 13.96 14.47
N GLU A 36 9.05 13.41 13.65
CA GLU A 36 7.61 13.37 13.93
C GLU A 36 7.28 12.30 14.98
N PHE A 37 7.71 11.07 14.75
CA PHE A 37 7.30 9.91 15.54
C PHE A 37 8.34 9.45 16.56
N GLY A 38 9.54 10.06 16.56
CA GLY A 38 10.68 9.56 17.31
C GLY A 38 11.38 8.38 16.62
N PHE A 39 12.40 7.84 17.29
CA PHE A 39 13.16 6.68 16.77
C PHE A 39 12.41 5.37 17.09
N THR A 40 11.32 5.10 16.38
CA THR A 40 10.38 4.00 16.67
C THR A 40 10.91 2.61 16.31
N ASN A 41 11.86 2.53 15.36
CA ASN A 41 12.36 1.25 14.85
C ASN A 41 13.87 1.12 15.09
N PRO A 42 14.34 0.35 16.10
CA PRO A 42 15.75 0.26 16.48
C PRO A 42 16.66 -0.25 15.37
N ILE A 43 17.94 0.12 15.44
CA ILE A 43 18.99 -0.43 14.56
C ILE A 43 19.38 -1.82 15.07
N LEU A 44 19.45 -2.81 14.18
CA LEU A 44 19.91 -4.16 14.52
C LEU A 44 21.44 -4.25 14.35
N ILE A 45 22.13 -4.73 15.40
CA ILE A 45 23.58 -4.87 15.40
C ILE A 45 24.03 -6.25 15.89
N GLY A 46 25.21 -6.65 15.49
CA GLY A 46 25.92 -7.79 16.10
C GLY A 46 26.60 -7.40 17.43
N SER A 47 27.18 -8.40 18.13
CA SER A 47 28.00 -8.18 19.34
C SER A 47 29.26 -7.35 19.09
N ASP A 48 29.67 -7.21 17.85
CA ASP A 48 30.80 -6.43 17.34
C ASP A 48 30.40 -5.01 16.90
N ASN A 49 29.16 -4.58 17.21
CA ASN A 49 28.57 -3.30 16.83
C ASN A 49 28.39 -3.10 15.31
N VAL A 50 28.60 -4.14 14.50
CA VAL A 50 28.36 -4.08 13.04
C VAL A 50 26.86 -4.10 12.77
N ILE A 51 26.41 -3.16 11.96
CA ILE A 51 24.99 -3.03 11.61
C ILE A 51 24.54 -4.17 10.71
N ILE A 52 23.43 -4.79 11.09
CA ILE A 52 22.73 -5.82 10.33
C ILE A 52 21.57 -5.19 9.55
N ALA A 53 20.79 -4.32 10.21
CA ALA A 53 19.68 -3.61 9.58
C ALA A 53 19.57 -2.17 10.13
N GLY A 54 19.18 -1.23 9.27
CA GLY A 54 18.97 0.16 9.65
C GLY A 54 20.09 1.12 9.24
N HIS A 55 20.85 0.83 8.18
CA HIS A 55 21.88 1.73 7.66
C HIS A 55 21.32 3.12 7.29
N GLY A 56 20.12 3.22 6.67
CA GLY A 56 19.46 4.49 6.40
C GLY A 56 19.10 5.25 7.67
N ARG A 57 18.70 4.56 8.75
CA ARG A 57 18.42 5.17 10.07
C ARG A 57 19.69 5.69 10.72
N LEU A 58 20.83 5.01 10.58
CA LEU A 58 22.11 5.55 11.01
C LEU A 58 22.44 6.86 10.28
N LEU A 59 22.33 6.89 8.95
CA LEU A 59 22.57 8.09 8.15
C LEU A 59 21.66 9.25 8.56
N ALA A 60 20.37 8.97 8.77
CA ALA A 60 19.42 9.97 9.25
C ALA A 60 19.78 10.49 10.66
N ALA A 61 20.12 9.60 11.60
CA ALA A 61 20.54 9.98 12.95
C ALA A 61 21.78 10.87 12.92
N GLN A 62 22.79 10.53 12.12
CA GLN A 62 24.00 11.32 11.94
C GLN A 62 23.68 12.73 11.39
N ARG A 63 22.82 12.83 10.38
CA ARG A 63 22.38 14.13 9.81
C ARG A 63 21.55 14.96 10.78
N LEU A 64 20.81 14.31 11.68
CA LEU A 64 20.06 14.95 12.76
C LEU A 64 20.95 15.38 13.93
N GLY A 65 22.22 15.00 13.94
CA GLY A 65 23.14 15.28 15.03
C GLY A 65 22.84 14.49 16.31
N MET A 66 22.18 13.34 16.20
CA MET A 66 21.90 12.46 17.33
C MET A 66 23.19 11.82 17.82
N THR A 67 23.41 11.82 19.13
CA THR A 67 24.58 11.20 19.78
C THR A 67 24.32 9.75 20.17
N GLU A 68 23.05 9.40 20.38
CA GLU A 68 22.60 8.08 20.81
C GLU A 68 21.35 7.65 20.03
N VAL A 69 21.20 6.35 19.79
CA VAL A 69 20.06 5.75 19.12
C VAL A 69 19.68 4.41 19.77
N PRO A 70 18.42 3.98 19.68
CA PRO A 70 18.03 2.67 20.16
C PRO A 70 18.56 1.57 19.21
N VAL A 71 19.08 0.50 19.82
CA VAL A 71 19.58 -0.67 19.10
C VAL A 71 19.05 -1.97 19.69
N ILE A 72 19.04 -3.01 18.86
CA ILE A 72 18.84 -4.40 19.29
C ILE A 72 20.11 -5.18 18.95
N VAL A 73 20.75 -5.73 19.98
CA VAL A 73 21.93 -6.57 19.81
C VAL A 73 21.51 -8.02 19.57
N LEU A 74 22.06 -8.63 18.51
CA LEU A 74 21.84 -10.03 18.11
C LEU A 74 23.16 -10.81 18.25
N PRO A 75 23.51 -11.30 19.47
CA PRO A 75 24.84 -11.83 19.75
C PRO A 75 25.05 -13.24 19.18
N ASP A 76 23.95 -14.00 19.01
CA ASP A 76 24.03 -15.45 18.76
C ASP A 76 23.97 -15.84 17.28
N LEU A 77 23.99 -14.85 16.37
CA LEU A 77 23.98 -15.12 14.93
C LEU A 77 25.35 -15.55 14.43
N THR A 78 25.41 -16.67 13.72
CA THR A 78 26.59 -17.04 12.94
C THR A 78 26.81 -16.02 11.81
N GLU A 79 28.04 -15.94 11.28
CA GLU A 79 28.36 -15.03 10.17
C GLU A 79 27.48 -15.29 8.94
N THR A 80 27.16 -16.54 8.65
CA THR A 80 26.25 -16.91 7.54
C THR A 80 24.83 -16.40 7.78
N GLN A 81 24.31 -16.57 9.01
CA GLN A 81 22.98 -16.07 9.38
C GLN A 81 22.91 -14.54 9.35
N ARG A 82 23.96 -13.85 9.81
CA ARG A 82 24.06 -12.39 9.75
C ARG A 82 23.97 -11.90 8.29
N ARG A 83 24.77 -12.49 7.40
CA ARG A 83 24.75 -12.14 5.97
C ARG A 83 23.40 -12.41 5.32
N ALA A 84 22.79 -13.56 5.63
CA ALA A 84 21.46 -13.89 5.15
C ALA A 84 20.40 -12.90 5.67
N LEU A 85 20.48 -12.50 6.94
CA LEU A 85 19.53 -11.56 7.55
C LEU A 85 19.64 -10.16 6.93
N VAL A 86 20.85 -9.66 6.64
CA VAL A 86 21.06 -8.39 5.90
C VAL A 86 20.31 -8.38 4.58
N ILE A 87 20.31 -9.49 3.85
CA ILE A 87 19.61 -9.60 2.56
C ILE A 87 18.10 -9.75 2.78
N ALA A 88 17.70 -10.65 3.68
CA ALA A 88 16.30 -10.97 3.94
C ALA A 88 15.50 -9.77 4.44
N ASP A 89 16.02 -9.01 5.40
CA ASP A 89 15.38 -7.80 5.94
C ASP A 89 15.04 -6.80 4.82
N ASN A 90 15.99 -6.58 3.92
CA ASN A 90 15.79 -5.68 2.79
C ASN A 90 14.83 -6.26 1.73
N ARG A 91 14.89 -7.57 1.44
CA ARG A 91 14.10 -8.17 0.36
C ARG A 91 12.66 -8.42 0.76
N ILE A 92 12.41 -8.89 1.99
CA ILE A 92 11.06 -9.20 2.47
C ILE A 92 10.20 -7.93 2.51
N ALA A 93 10.76 -6.80 2.94
CA ALA A 93 10.05 -5.53 2.96
C ALA A 93 9.55 -5.09 1.56
N LEU A 94 10.26 -5.46 0.48
CA LEU A 94 9.87 -5.14 -0.90
C LEU A 94 8.77 -6.07 -1.46
N ASN A 95 8.44 -7.16 -0.78
CA ASN A 95 7.39 -8.08 -1.22
C ASN A 95 5.99 -7.67 -0.74
N ALA A 96 5.90 -6.73 0.19
CA ALA A 96 4.62 -6.16 0.62
C ALA A 96 4.11 -5.15 -0.40
N GLY A 97 2.80 -5.08 -0.55
CA GLY A 97 2.08 -4.06 -1.31
C GLY A 97 1.12 -3.31 -0.40
N TRP A 98 0.37 -2.38 -0.97
CA TRP A 98 -0.68 -1.63 -0.30
C TRP A 98 -2.05 -2.11 -0.78
N ASP A 99 -3.03 -2.14 0.12
CA ASP A 99 -4.44 -2.06 -0.25
C ASP A 99 -4.71 -0.58 -0.56
N GLU A 100 -4.74 -0.25 -1.85
CA GLU A 100 -4.82 1.14 -2.31
C GLU A 100 -6.09 1.83 -1.83
N LYS A 101 -7.20 1.09 -1.70
CA LYS A 101 -8.47 1.62 -1.22
C LYS A 101 -8.39 2.01 0.25
N MET A 102 -7.87 1.12 1.08
CA MET A 102 -7.71 1.40 2.51
C MET A 102 -6.68 2.49 2.74
N LEU A 103 -5.58 2.48 1.97
CA LEU A 103 -4.55 3.52 2.05
C LEU A 103 -5.10 4.90 1.68
N ALA A 104 -5.92 5.00 0.63
CA ALA A 104 -6.55 6.26 0.22
C ALA A 104 -7.48 6.82 1.31
N LEU A 105 -8.24 5.94 2.00
CA LEU A 105 -9.09 6.34 3.13
C LEU A 105 -8.26 6.90 4.29
N GLU A 106 -7.24 6.19 4.72
CA GLU A 106 -6.35 6.62 5.83
C GLU A 106 -5.63 7.94 5.50
N ILE A 107 -5.13 8.11 4.28
CA ILE A 107 -4.51 9.36 3.82
C ILE A 107 -5.52 10.52 3.82
N GLY A 108 -6.77 10.26 3.39
CA GLY A 108 -7.86 11.24 3.42
C GLY A 108 -8.17 11.69 4.85
N GLU A 109 -8.33 10.76 5.79
CA GLU A 109 -8.61 11.06 7.19
C GLU A 109 -7.47 11.86 7.85
N LEU A 110 -6.20 11.48 7.60
CA LEU A 110 -5.04 12.23 8.09
C LEU A 110 -4.98 13.65 7.54
N LYS A 111 -5.35 13.84 6.26
CA LYS A 111 -5.44 15.17 5.63
C LYS A 111 -6.52 16.03 6.26
N ASP A 112 -7.69 15.47 6.56
CA ASP A 112 -8.80 16.15 7.21
C ASP A 112 -8.45 16.56 8.67
N GLU A 113 -7.52 15.84 9.30
CA GLU A 113 -6.96 16.17 10.61
C GLU A 113 -5.77 17.16 10.56
N ASP A 114 -5.51 17.78 9.39
CA ASP A 114 -4.38 18.71 9.15
C ASP A 114 -2.99 18.08 9.40
N PHE A 115 -2.86 16.75 9.28
CA PHE A 115 -1.57 16.08 9.43
C PHE A 115 -0.66 16.34 8.21
N ASP A 116 0.64 16.57 8.47
CA ASP A 116 1.62 16.77 7.41
C ASP A 116 1.99 15.44 6.72
N LEU A 117 1.36 15.16 5.58
CA LEU A 117 1.52 13.94 4.81
C LEU A 117 2.95 13.73 4.26
N THR A 118 3.79 14.79 4.21
CA THR A 118 5.19 14.67 3.77
C THR A 118 6.03 13.80 4.71
N ASN A 119 5.59 13.63 5.96
CA ASN A 119 6.23 12.77 6.96
C ASN A 119 6.00 11.27 6.72
N LEU A 120 5.08 10.90 5.83
CA LEU A 120 4.74 9.49 5.54
C LEU A 120 5.67 8.85 4.51
N GLY A 121 6.46 9.64 3.80
CA GLY A 121 7.44 9.15 2.82
C GLY A 121 6.88 8.88 1.43
N PHE A 122 5.63 9.28 1.14
CA PHE A 122 5.08 9.30 -0.20
C PHE A 122 5.55 10.53 -0.97
N THR A 123 5.66 10.41 -2.28
CA THR A 123 5.88 11.55 -3.17
C THR A 123 4.56 12.29 -3.41
N ASP A 124 4.65 13.55 -3.84
CA ASP A 124 3.46 14.35 -4.20
C ASP A 124 2.61 13.69 -5.28
N ASP A 125 3.23 12.99 -6.23
CA ASP A 125 2.51 12.30 -7.31
C ASP A 125 1.79 11.04 -6.79
N GLU A 126 2.39 10.31 -5.85
CA GLU A 126 1.74 9.17 -5.19
C GLU A 126 0.55 9.63 -4.34
N LEU A 127 0.69 10.73 -3.59
CA LEU A 127 -0.41 11.28 -2.80
C LEU A 127 -1.58 11.74 -3.69
N LYS A 128 -1.30 12.44 -4.80
CA LYS A 128 -2.33 12.81 -5.77
C LYS A 128 -3.02 11.61 -6.40
N ALA A 129 -2.27 10.53 -6.70
CA ALA A 129 -2.86 9.32 -7.25
C ALA A 129 -3.83 8.66 -6.25
N LEU A 130 -3.50 8.66 -4.94
CA LEU A 130 -4.36 8.15 -3.88
C LEU A 130 -5.62 9.01 -3.67
N GLU A 131 -5.49 10.35 -3.74
CA GLU A 131 -6.63 11.26 -3.69
C GLU A 131 -7.62 10.97 -4.82
N ASN A 132 -7.14 10.87 -6.05
CA ASN A 132 -7.98 10.54 -7.21
C ASN A 132 -8.61 9.15 -7.10
N PHE A 133 -7.95 8.19 -6.46
CA PHE A 133 -8.48 6.85 -6.25
C PHE A 133 -9.71 6.87 -5.32
N GLY A 134 -9.71 7.73 -4.31
CA GLY A 134 -10.85 7.96 -3.42
C GLY A 134 -12.05 8.63 -4.12
N GLU A 135 -11.79 9.58 -5.03
CA GLU A 135 -12.82 10.29 -5.78
C GLU A 135 -13.50 9.44 -6.87
N ILE A 136 -12.76 8.53 -7.52
CA ILE A 136 -13.30 7.64 -8.57
C ILE A 136 -14.36 6.66 -8.03
N GLN A 137 -14.38 6.40 -6.72
CA GLN A 137 -15.36 5.46 -6.12
C GLN A 137 -16.73 6.09 -5.81
N ASP A 138 -16.87 7.41 -5.84
CA ASP A 138 -18.16 8.09 -5.58
C ASP A 138 -18.91 8.51 -6.86
N THR A 139 -18.36 8.20 -8.05
CA THR A 139 -19.04 8.45 -9.33
C THR A 139 -19.97 7.30 -9.73
N GLY A 140 -20.71 6.78 -8.77
CA GLY A 140 -21.75 5.79 -9.01
C GLY A 140 -23.10 6.42 -9.36
N ASN A 141 -23.17 7.38 -10.27
CA ASN A 141 -24.34 7.77 -11.04
C ASN A 141 -23.87 8.71 -12.13
N THR A 142 -23.45 8.18 -13.26
CA THR A 142 -23.33 8.97 -14.47
C THR A 142 -24.75 9.25 -15.00
N GLU A 143 -24.95 10.37 -15.72
CA GLU A 143 -26.23 10.65 -16.40
C GLU A 143 -26.71 9.50 -17.31
N ASP A 144 -25.77 8.60 -17.68
CA ASP A 144 -26.03 7.37 -18.43
C ASP A 144 -26.76 6.28 -17.61
N ASP A 145 -26.79 6.37 -16.28
CA ASP A 145 -27.49 5.45 -15.37
C ASP A 145 -28.93 5.93 -15.02
N GLU A 146 -29.37 7.07 -15.54
CA GLU A 146 -30.76 7.47 -15.42
C GLU A 146 -31.68 6.50 -16.20
N VAL A 147 -32.43 5.71 -15.45
CA VAL A 147 -33.45 4.83 -16.05
C VAL A 147 -34.58 5.72 -16.57
N PRO A 148 -34.79 5.77 -17.90
CA PRO A 148 -35.89 6.55 -18.46
C PRO A 148 -37.24 6.06 -17.89
N GLU A 149 -38.16 7.00 -17.68
CA GLU A 149 -39.51 6.65 -17.23
C GLU A 149 -40.15 5.57 -18.14
N ALA A 150 -40.69 4.55 -17.53
CA ALA A 150 -41.37 3.49 -18.27
C ALA A 150 -42.49 4.10 -19.13
N PRO A 151 -42.61 3.71 -20.41
CA PRO A 151 -43.70 4.21 -21.27
C PRO A 151 -45.07 3.82 -20.70
N VAL A 152 -46.03 4.76 -20.78
CA VAL A 152 -47.38 4.59 -20.24
C VAL A 152 -48.06 3.34 -20.87
N GLU A 153 -47.78 3.04 -22.12
CA GLU A 153 -48.19 1.80 -22.78
C GLU A 153 -46.97 0.90 -23.00
N PRO A 154 -46.97 -0.35 -22.51
CA PRO A 154 -45.87 -1.27 -22.72
C PRO A 154 -45.68 -1.56 -24.21
N THR A 155 -44.43 -1.42 -24.69
CA THR A 155 -44.04 -1.75 -26.07
C THR A 155 -43.81 -3.26 -26.26
N SER A 156 -43.54 -3.98 -25.16
CA SER A 156 -43.30 -5.44 -25.16
C SER A 156 -44.44 -6.16 -24.49
N LYS A 157 -44.83 -7.33 -25.06
CA LYS A 157 -45.85 -8.22 -24.51
C LYS A 157 -45.21 -9.54 -24.07
N HIS A 158 -45.84 -10.22 -23.13
CA HIS A 158 -45.40 -11.55 -22.72
C HIS A 158 -45.27 -12.50 -23.92
N GLY A 159 -44.12 -13.11 -24.07
CA GLY A 159 -43.76 -13.97 -25.16
C GLY A 159 -43.04 -13.31 -26.34
N ASP A 160 -42.86 -11.97 -26.34
CA ASP A 160 -42.07 -11.31 -27.38
C ASP A 160 -40.57 -11.65 -27.23
N VAL A 161 -39.90 -11.95 -28.34
CA VAL A 161 -38.48 -12.25 -28.42
C VAL A 161 -37.80 -11.23 -29.33
N TRP A 162 -36.82 -10.53 -28.80
CA TRP A 162 -36.04 -9.51 -29.52
C TRP A 162 -34.64 -10.02 -29.85
N GLN A 163 -34.19 -9.77 -31.08
CA GLN A 163 -32.86 -10.12 -31.54
C GLN A 163 -31.93 -8.88 -31.38
N LEU A 164 -30.86 -8.99 -30.59
CA LEU A 164 -29.89 -7.94 -30.31
C LEU A 164 -28.51 -8.41 -30.80
N GLY A 165 -28.27 -8.31 -32.11
CA GLY A 165 -27.06 -8.89 -32.71
C GLY A 165 -27.04 -10.40 -32.54
N ASN A 166 -26.06 -10.95 -31.81
CA ASN A 166 -25.95 -12.38 -31.51
C ASN A 166 -26.68 -12.80 -30.21
N HIS A 167 -27.37 -11.87 -29.54
CA HIS A 167 -28.09 -12.13 -28.29
C HIS A 167 -29.60 -12.06 -28.51
N ARG A 168 -30.35 -12.79 -27.67
CA ARG A 168 -31.79 -12.76 -27.63
C ARG A 168 -32.30 -12.32 -26.29
N LEU A 169 -33.31 -11.46 -26.27
CA LEU A 169 -34.01 -11.00 -25.09
C LEU A 169 -35.48 -11.36 -25.20
N MET A 170 -36.08 -11.88 -24.15
CA MET A 170 -37.48 -12.25 -24.14
C MET A 170 -38.22 -11.57 -22.99
N CYS A 171 -39.42 -11.06 -23.29
CA CYS A 171 -40.38 -10.64 -22.29
C CYS A 171 -41.16 -11.87 -21.82
N GLY A 172 -40.73 -12.49 -20.69
CA GLY A 172 -41.32 -13.75 -20.19
C GLY A 172 -40.98 -13.97 -18.71
N ASP A 173 -41.41 -15.11 -18.19
CA ASP A 173 -41.14 -15.54 -16.83
C ASP A 173 -40.05 -16.61 -16.82
N THR A 174 -38.93 -16.36 -16.21
CA THR A 174 -37.78 -17.28 -16.11
C THR A 174 -38.09 -18.56 -15.32
N THR A 175 -39.17 -18.58 -14.55
CA THR A 175 -39.63 -19.78 -13.82
C THR A 175 -40.47 -20.68 -14.68
N MET A 176 -40.95 -20.23 -15.85
CA MET A 176 -41.75 -21.00 -16.80
C MET A 176 -40.84 -21.67 -17.81
N ILE A 177 -40.84 -23.01 -17.79
CA ILE A 177 -39.98 -23.83 -18.67
C ILE A 177 -40.23 -23.59 -20.17
N ASP A 178 -41.44 -23.22 -20.54
CA ASP A 178 -41.83 -23.00 -21.94
C ASP A 178 -41.26 -21.65 -22.45
N ASP A 179 -41.21 -20.61 -21.62
CA ASP A 179 -40.60 -19.34 -21.95
C ASP A 179 -39.08 -19.51 -22.11
N PHE A 180 -38.47 -20.28 -21.24
CA PHE A 180 -37.06 -20.60 -21.33
C PHE A 180 -36.71 -21.37 -22.61
N LYS A 181 -37.52 -22.40 -22.96
CA LYS A 181 -37.36 -23.15 -24.21
C LYS A 181 -37.47 -22.25 -25.42
N LYS A 182 -38.47 -21.34 -25.44
CA LYS A 182 -38.69 -20.40 -26.54
C LYS A 182 -37.50 -19.44 -26.72
N LEU A 183 -36.93 -18.93 -25.62
CA LEU A 183 -35.73 -18.08 -25.67
C LEU A 183 -34.52 -18.83 -26.23
N MET A 184 -34.34 -20.10 -25.85
CA MET A 184 -33.17 -20.92 -26.20
C MET A 184 -33.32 -21.65 -27.55
N GLN A 185 -34.49 -21.61 -28.20
CA GLN A 185 -34.67 -22.20 -29.54
C GLN A 185 -33.80 -21.40 -30.53
N ASN A 186 -32.79 -22.09 -31.09
CA ASN A 186 -32.15 -21.65 -32.32
C ASN A 186 -33.02 -22.08 -33.50
N ASP A 187 -33.31 -21.15 -34.40
CA ASP A 187 -33.90 -21.44 -35.70
C ASP A 187 -32.93 -22.26 -36.52
#